data_5271cfbbafa039e291e3c9c98904dec3
#
_entry.id   5271cfbbafa039e291e3c9c98904dec3
#
_cell.length_a   1.000
_cell.length_b   1.000
_cell.length_c   1.000
_cell.angle_alpha   90.00
_cell.angle_beta   90.00
_cell.angle_gamma   90.00
#
_symmetry.space_group_name_H-M   'P 1'
#
loop_
_entity.id
_entity.type
_entity.pdbx_description
1 polymer ?
#
loop_
_entity_poly.entity_id
_entity_poly.type
_entity_poly.pdbx_seq_one_letter_code
_entity_poly.pdbx_strand_id
1 'polypeptide(L)'
;MHERVLSILRLDHALAADPELAGAKAANLARAAGHGLPVLPGFVIPVPVTGDLDTDLTLKRDLRAAWAELSEDGARPLVVRSSSLAEDGTASSMAGRFVSVLDVRDRPAFRTAVGEVLESAHAPDTMAVLVQPQLDAVSGGVMFGADPVDGRTDRVVVSAVRGGPHTLVGGEADGTRYVLTRRGRLIEGDADGPLSRFQLCELARLAARAAKVFGGPQDVEFAFDASGRLWLLQSRPVTALAPPAPRRATLLGPGPVAETLPDALSPLEEDLWLAPLDHGVSEALATVGAVSRRALRRSPTVRSVGGRAAADLRRLGAAPGRPSRLRLLNPVPAVRRLSVAWRVGRLRVELPALAAETAAAVDADLAAVPPLAELTDEDLLASLRWARATLAALHGLEALAGSLLDEDAQVTTAQLALVALRRDRERGWDDPRILSADPVVLALTPPAIDAPAPLPAVPSVPS
;
A
#
# COMPACT_ATOMS: atom_id res chain seq x y z
N MET A 1 -30.38 -32.46 30.96
CA MET A 1 -29.30 -31.67 30.37
C MET A 1 -29.48 -30.25 30.92
N HIS A 2 -28.63 -29.82 31.86
CA HIS A 2 -28.77 -28.51 32.49
C HIS A 2 -28.43 -27.46 31.43
N GLU A 3 -29.43 -26.68 31.04
CA GLU A 3 -29.22 -25.42 30.32
C GLU A 3 -28.29 -24.56 31.19
N ARG A 4 -27.04 -24.44 30.81
CA ARG A 4 -26.12 -23.48 31.43
C ARG A 4 -26.70 -22.10 31.09
N VAL A 5 -27.26 -21.43 32.09
CA VAL A 5 -27.58 -20.01 32.00
C VAL A 5 -26.28 -19.28 31.65
N LEU A 6 -26.16 -18.85 30.40
CA LEU A 6 -25.03 -18.04 29.97
C LEU A 6 -25.16 -16.69 30.67
N SER A 7 -24.12 -16.32 31.41
CA SER A 7 -24.02 -15.02 32.10
C SER A 7 -22.91 -14.20 31.44
N ILE A 8 -22.63 -13.04 32.01
CA ILE A 8 -21.47 -12.22 31.59
C ILE A 8 -20.18 -13.03 31.69
N LEU A 9 -19.38 -13.07 30.61
CA LEU A 9 -18.14 -13.83 30.52
C LEU A 9 -16.95 -12.91 30.79
N ARG A 10 -16.14 -13.22 31.79
CA ARG A 10 -14.84 -12.56 31.94
C ARG A 10 -13.95 -12.91 30.74
N LEU A 11 -13.13 -11.98 30.29
CA LEU A 11 -12.28 -12.18 29.11
C LEU A 11 -11.23 -13.31 29.30
N ASP A 12 -10.86 -13.63 30.53
CA ASP A 12 -9.99 -14.75 30.90
C ASP A 12 -10.72 -16.12 31.02
N HIS A 13 -12.06 -16.12 30.89
CA HIS A 13 -12.85 -17.34 30.91
C HIS A 13 -12.74 -18.12 29.59
N ALA A 14 -12.64 -19.45 29.64
CA ALA A 14 -12.45 -20.31 28.47
C ALA A 14 -13.52 -20.11 27.37
N LEU A 15 -14.79 -19.91 27.77
CA LEU A 15 -15.90 -19.66 26.83
C LEU A 15 -15.81 -18.31 26.12
N ALA A 16 -15.06 -17.33 26.65
CA ALA A 16 -14.83 -16.07 25.95
C ALA A 16 -13.96 -16.22 24.71
N ALA A 17 -13.25 -17.35 24.55
CA ALA A 17 -12.48 -17.68 23.36
C ALA A 17 -13.32 -18.31 22.22
N ASP A 18 -14.61 -18.56 22.47
CA ASP A 18 -15.55 -19.03 21.46
C ASP A 18 -16.13 -17.86 20.67
N PRO A 19 -15.84 -17.77 19.36
CA PRO A 19 -16.31 -16.65 18.55
C PRO A 19 -17.84 -16.64 18.32
N GLU A 20 -18.52 -17.79 18.45
CA GLU A 20 -20.00 -17.85 18.36
C GLU A 20 -20.67 -17.19 19.58
N LEU A 21 -20.00 -17.21 20.73
CA LEU A 21 -20.47 -16.56 21.95
C LEU A 21 -19.98 -15.12 22.09
N ALA A 22 -18.73 -14.88 21.83
CA ALA A 22 -18.04 -13.62 22.15
C ALA A 22 -17.82 -12.70 20.96
N GLY A 23 -18.10 -13.15 19.75
CA GLY A 23 -17.68 -12.48 18.51
C GLY A 23 -16.17 -12.60 18.27
N ALA A 24 -15.73 -12.28 17.08
CA ALA A 24 -14.34 -12.51 16.65
C ALA A 24 -13.32 -11.68 17.46
N LYS A 25 -13.61 -10.37 17.68
CA LYS A 25 -12.70 -9.47 18.39
C LYS A 25 -12.43 -9.93 19.83
N ALA A 26 -13.48 -10.17 20.61
CA ALA A 26 -13.35 -10.59 22.00
C ALA A 26 -12.76 -12.00 22.11
N ALA A 27 -13.16 -12.93 21.23
CA ALA A 27 -12.61 -14.28 21.19
C ALA A 27 -11.10 -14.30 20.90
N ASN A 28 -10.63 -13.48 19.98
CA ASN A 28 -9.20 -13.34 19.70
C ASN A 28 -8.45 -12.77 20.90
N LEU A 29 -8.99 -11.75 21.58
CA LEU A 29 -8.38 -11.21 22.80
C LEU A 29 -8.37 -12.22 23.94
N ALA A 30 -9.46 -12.96 24.16
CA ALA A 30 -9.52 -14.02 25.16
C ALA A 30 -8.49 -15.12 24.90
N ARG A 31 -8.35 -15.55 23.64
CA ARG A 31 -7.32 -16.52 23.23
C ARG A 31 -5.91 -15.96 23.47
N ALA A 32 -5.66 -14.68 23.14
CA ALA A 32 -4.40 -14.02 23.39
C ALA A 32 -4.09 -13.97 24.91
N ALA A 33 -5.06 -13.58 25.74
CA ALA A 33 -4.93 -13.55 27.20
C ALA A 33 -4.63 -14.93 27.78
N GLY A 34 -5.33 -15.98 27.35
CA GLY A 34 -5.13 -17.36 27.76
C GLY A 34 -3.72 -17.90 27.43
N HIS A 35 -3.02 -17.29 26.47
CA HIS A 35 -1.62 -17.60 26.14
C HIS A 35 -0.63 -16.58 26.73
N GLY A 36 -1.08 -15.75 27.66
CA GLY A 36 -0.25 -14.78 28.39
C GLY A 36 0.24 -13.61 27.54
N LEU A 37 -0.42 -13.24 26.42
CA LEU A 37 -0.16 -11.99 25.75
C LEU A 37 -0.72 -10.81 26.59
N PRO A 38 -0.18 -9.59 26.45
CA PRO A 38 -0.56 -8.46 27.26
C PRO A 38 -1.91 -7.87 26.82
N VAL A 39 -3.00 -8.47 27.25
CA VAL A 39 -4.38 -8.04 26.98
C VAL A 39 -4.94 -7.34 28.21
N LEU A 40 -5.69 -6.24 28.01
CA LEU A 40 -6.41 -5.57 29.09
C LEU A 40 -7.48 -6.52 29.70
N PRO A 41 -7.71 -6.47 31.01
CA PRO A 41 -8.84 -7.18 31.61
C PRO A 41 -10.15 -6.71 30.98
N GLY A 42 -11.21 -7.50 31.11
CA GLY A 42 -12.50 -7.14 30.59
C GLY A 42 -13.52 -8.23 30.74
N PHE A 43 -14.72 -7.97 30.25
CA PHE A 43 -15.80 -8.93 30.15
C PHE A 43 -16.54 -8.81 28.82
N VAL A 44 -17.25 -9.86 28.48
CA VAL A 44 -18.08 -9.96 27.27
C VAL A 44 -19.53 -10.17 27.67
N ILE A 45 -20.43 -9.45 27.04
CA ILE A 45 -21.85 -9.76 27.01
C ILE A 45 -22.05 -10.66 25.79
N PRO A 46 -22.29 -11.98 25.98
CA PRO A 46 -22.32 -12.94 24.87
C PRO A 46 -23.56 -12.73 23.97
N VAL A 47 -23.45 -13.13 22.71
CA VAL A 47 -24.52 -13.05 21.71
C VAL A 47 -25.87 -13.59 22.24
N PRO A 48 -25.96 -14.79 22.85
CA PRO A 48 -27.24 -15.37 23.24
C PRO A 48 -27.99 -14.57 24.32
N VAL A 49 -27.30 -13.68 25.07
CA VAL A 49 -27.93 -12.92 26.17
C VAL A 49 -28.13 -11.45 25.88
N THR A 50 -27.71 -10.97 24.71
CA THR A 50 -27.86 -9.53 24.36
C THR A 50 -29.31 -9.11 24.22
N GLY A 51 -30.20 -10.02 23.80
CA GLY A 51 -31.64 -9.77 23.71
C GLY A 51 -32.37 -9.72 25.08
N ASP A 52 -31.76 -10.32 26.12
CA ASP A 52 -32.40 -10.47 27.45
C ASP A 52 -31.93 -9.44 28.48
N LEU A 53 -31.10 -8.48 28.10
CA LEU A 53 -30.49 -7.50 29.01
C LEU A 53 -31.49 -6.68 29.80
N ASP A 54 -32.68 -6.42 29.26
CA ASP A 54 -33.73 -5.64 29.90
C ASP A 54 -34.85 -6.49 30.56
N THR A 55 -34.83 -7.80 30.41
CA THR A 55 -35.86 -8.72 30.91
C THR A 55 -35.37 -9.58 32.06
N ASP A 56 -34.10 -10.08 31.99
CA ASP A 56 -33.55 -10.97 33.02
C ASP A 56 -32.94 -10.19 34.21
N LEU A 57 -33.53 -10.37 35.39
CA LEU A 57 -33.03 -9.73 36.63
C LEU A 57 -31.68 -10.26 37.11
N THR A 58 -31.38 -11.52 36.84
CA THR A 58 -30.10 -12.13 37.22
C THR A 58 -28.98 -11.54 36.34
N LEU A 59 -29.24 -11.48 35.05
CA LEU A 59 -28.30 -10.88 34.09
C LEU A 59 -28.03 -9.39 34.38
N LYS A 60 -29.08 -8.63 34.74
CA LYS A 60 -28.94 -7.22 35.21
C LYS A 60 -28.04 -7.10 36.43
N ARG A 61 -28.19 -8.01 37.40
CA ARG A 61 -27.36 -8.00 38.62
C ARG A 61 -25.89 -8.34 38.25
N ASP A 62 -25.67 -9.37 37.43
CA ASP A 62 -24.36 -9.81 37.07
C ASP A 62 -23.63 -8.76 36.22
N LEU A 63 -24.31 -8.12 35.28
CA LEU A 63 -23.80 -7.01 34.49
C LEU A 63 -23.43 -5.81 35.37
N ARG A 64 -24.27 -5.51 36.39
CA ARG A 64 -23.97 -4.45 37.35
C ARG A 64 -22.71 -4.75 38.16
N ALA A 65 -22.54 -5.97 38.61
CA ALA A 65 -21.38 -6.40 39.39
C ALA A 65 -20.11 -6.35 38.53
N ALA A 66 -20.17 -6.87 37.27
CA ALA A 66 -19.03 -6.81 36.33
C ALA A 66 -18.60 -5.39 35.99
N TRP A 67 -19.59 -4.49 35.77
CA TRP A 67 -19.33 -3.07 35.55
C TRP A 67 -18.65 -2.43 36.77
N ALA A 68 -19.19 -2.62 37.97
CA ALA A 68 -18.65 -2.02 39.19
C ALA A 68 -17.22 -2.48 39.48
N GLU A 69 -16.96 -3.79 39.34
CA GLU A 69 -15.59 -4.36 39.47
C GLU A 69 -14.61 -3.76 38.46
N LEU A 70 -14.99 -3.71 37.17
CA LEU A 70 -14.08 -3.28 36.12
C LEU A 70 -13.84 -1.77 36.09
N SER A 71 -14.87 -0.97 36.40
CA SER A 71 -14.82 0.50 36.44
C SER A 71 -14.33 1.05 37.77
N GLU A 72 -14.07 0.19 38.77
CA GLU A 72 -13.79 0.64 40.14
C GLU A 72 -14.92 1.61 40.64
N ASP A 73 -16.17 1.17 40.49
CA ASP A 73 -17.36 1.96 40.76
C ASP A 73 -17.43 3.33 40.05
N GLY A 74 -16.87 3.39 38.83
CA GLY A 74 -16.88 4.58 37.96
C GLY A 74 -15.63 5.45 38.05
N ALA A 75 -14.67 5.12 38.91
CA ALA A 75 -13.40 5.83 38.99
C ALA A 75 -12.54 5.66 37.73
N ARG A 76 -12.64 4.51 37.07
CA ARG A 76 -11.93 4.17 35.83
C ARG A 76 -12.89 4.21 34.64
N PRO A 77 -12.60 5.02 33.59
CA PRO A 77 -13.42 5.01 32.38
C PRO A 77 -13.31 3.69 31.64
N LEU A 78 -14.40 3.27 31.02
CA LEU A 78 -14.49 2.07 30.21
C LEU A 78 -14.65 2.39 28.74
N VAL A 79 -14.31 1.40 27.91
CA VAL A 79 -14.61 1.34 26.46
C VAL A 79 -15.58 0.21 26.24
N VAL A 80 -16.67 0.49 25.51
CA VAL A 80 -17.69 -0.48 25.10
C VAL A 80 -17.58 -0.66 23.59
N ARG A 81 -17.29 -1.88 23.14
CA ARG A 81 -16.95 -2.18 21.75
C ARG A 81 -17.83 -3.29 21.20
N SER A 82 -18.21 -3.18 19.93
CA SER A 82 -18.81 -4.27 19.18
C SER A 82 -17.84 -5.43 19.01
N SER A 83 -18.39 -6.65 19.02
CA SER A 83 -17.66 -7.88 18.68
C SER A 83 -18.60 -8.81 17.93
N SER A 84 -18.50 -8.80 16.60
CA SER A 84 -19.33 -9.62 15.71
C SER A 84 -18.50 -10.70 15.05
N LEU A 85 -19.12 -11.82 14.66
CA LEU A 85 -18.50 -12.86 13.80
C LEU A 85 -18.14 -12.32 12.42
N ALA A 86 -18.92 -11.36 11.89
CA ALA A 86 -18.72 -10.82 10.56
C ALA A 86 -17.60 -9.77 10.48
N GLU A 87 -17.08 -9.30 11.61
CA GLU A 87 -16.10 -8.20 11.69
C GLU A 87 -14.74 -8.57 11.08
N ASP A 88 -14.34 -9.85 11.16
CA ASP A 88 -13.06 -10.37 10.65
C ASP A 88 -13.23 -11.29 9.43
N GLY A 89 -14.39 -11.22 8.74
CA GLY A 89 -14.67 -12.05 7.57
C GLY A 89 -13.80 -11.66 6.36
N THR A 90 -13.29 -12.67 5.65
CA THR A 90 -12.39 -12.55 4.50
C THR A 90 -12.99 -11.86 3.26
N ALA A 91 -14.29 -11.52 3.27
CA ALA A 91 -15.03 -11.10 2.08
C ALA A 91 -15.19 -9.57 1.92
N SER A 92 -15.01 -8.76 2.97
CA SER A 92 -14.99 -7.28 2.83
C SER A 92 -14.34 -6.62 4.04
N SER A 93 -13.50 -5.62 3.82
CA SER A 93 -13.05 -4.74 4.90
C SER A 93 -14.22 -3.82 5.29
N MET A 94 -14.98 -4.21 6.30
CA MET A 94 -16.07 -3.43 6.87
C MET A 94 -15.54 -2.39 7.88
N ALA A 95 -14.37 -1.81 7.63
CA ALA A 95 -13.80 -0.77 8.47
C ALA A 95 -14.78 0.43 8.57
N GLY A 96 -15.05 0.87 9.80
CA GLY A 96 -15.91 2.01 10.07
C GLY A 96 -17.40 1.69 10.33
N ARG A 97 -17.84 0.43 10.23
CA ARG A 97 -19.24 0.03 10.51
C ARG A 97 -19.49 -0.35 11.96
N PHE A 98 -18.47 -0.59 12.75
CA PHE A 98 -18.56 -1.10 14.11
C PHE A 98 -18.26 -0.01 15.13
N VAL A 99 -19.15 0.12 16.11
CA VAL A 99 -19.12 1.20 17.09
C VAL A 99 -18.21 0.85 18.26
N SER A 100 -17.44 1.84 18.71
CA SER A 100 -16.73 1.82 19.99
C SER A 100 -17.05 3.10 20.74
N VAL A 101 -17.67 2.98 21.92
CA VAL A 101 -18.00 4.09 22.78
C VAL A 101 -16.91 4.24 23.83
N LEU A 102 -16.29 5.41 23.85
CA LEU A 102 -15.18 5.75 24.76
C LEU A 102 -15.69 6.56 25.97
N ASP A 103 -14.86 6.68 26.99
CA ASP A 103 -15.06 7.51 28.18
C ASP A 103 -16.35 7.22 28.94
N VAL A 104 -16.71 5.95 29.04
CA VAL A 104 -17.90 5.49 29.75
C VAL A 104 -17.59 5.42 31.23
N ARG A 105 -18.12 6.38 32.04
CA ARG A 105 -17.76 6.55 33.48
C ARG A 105 -18.83 6.14 34.45
N ASP A 106 -20.11 6.28 34.08
CA ASP A 106 -21.21 5.98 34.96
C ASP A 106 -22.16 4.93 34.41
N ARG A 107 -23.06 4.42 35.24
CA ARG A 107 -23.99 3.35 34.84
C ARG A 107 -25.02 3.77 33.80
N PRO A 108 -25.60 4.97 33.84
CA PRO A 108 -26.44 5.46 32.75
C PRO A 108 -25.71 5.47 31.41
N ALA A 109 -24.50 6.08 31.34
CA ALA A 109 -23.69 6.12 30.15
C ALA A 109 -23.30 4.70 29.68
N PHE A 110 -23.00 3.78 30.61
CA PHE A 110 -22.70 2.40 30.27
C PHE A 110 -23.89 1.69 29.59
N ARG A 111 -25.14 1.86 30.12
CA ARG A 111 -26.32 1.29 29.48
C ARG A 111 -26.55 1.88 28.08
N THR A 112 -26.42 3.19 27.94
CA THR A 112 -26.54 3.87 26.66
C THR A 112 -25.49 3.32 25.67
N ALA A 113 -24.24 3.22 26.09
CA ALA A 113 -23.15 2.69 25.24
C ALA A 113 -23.37 1.24 24.78
N VAL A 114 -23.89 0.38 25.67
CA VAL A 114 -24.29 -0.99 25.31
C VAL A 114 -25.42 -0.98 24.27
N GLY A 115 -26.43 -0.12 24.47
CA GLY A 115 -27.53 0.07 23.51
C GLY A 115 -27.03 0.53 22.14
N GLU A 116 -26.20 1.56 22.08
CA GLU A 116 -25.61 2.08 20.85
C GLU A 116 -24.80 1.01 20.08
N VAL A 117 -24.01 0.21 20.80
CA VAL A 117 -23.26 -0.89 20.19
C VAL A 117 -24.20 -1.94 19.61
N LEU A 118 -25.26 -2.33 20.32
CA LEU A 118 -26.23 -3.31 19.84
C LEU A 118 -27.07 -2.78 18.67
N GLU A 119 -27.46 -1.51 18.69
CA GLU A 119 -28.20 -0.86 17.61
C GLU A 119 -27.36 -0.71 16.33
N SER A 120 -26.04 -0.66 16.45
CA SER A 120 -25.13 -0.64 15.30
C SER A 120 -25.10 -1.95 14.51
N ALA A 121 -25.63 -3.03 15.06
CA ALA A 121 -25.68 -4.35 14.43
C ALA A 121 -26.73 -4.39 13.32
N HIS A 122 -26.38 -4.95 12.17
CA HIS A 122 -27.34 -5.22 11.08
C HIS A 122 -28.25 -6.41 11.40
N ALA A 123 -27.82 -7.27 12.33
CA ALA A 123 -28.57 -8.38 12.89
C ALA A 123 -28.22 -8.48 14.37
N PRO A 124 -29.09 -8.04 15.28
CA PRO A 124 -28.79 -7.96 16.73
C PRO A 124 -28.44 -9.31 17.34
N ASP A 125 -28.97 -10.41 16.82
CA ASP A 125 -28.71 -11.77 17.31
C ASP A 125 -27.27 -12.29 17.07
N THR A 126 -26.42 -11.51 16.42
CA THR A 126 -25.03 -11.88 16.09
C THR A 126 -23.99 -10.95 16.69
N MET A 127 -24.40 -10.04 17.57
CA MET A 127 -23.50 -9.06 18.19
C MET A 127 -23.26 -9.37 19.67
N ALA A 128 -22.01 -9.61 20.01
CA ALA A 128 -21.54 -9.56 21.40
C ALA A 128 -20.98 -8.17 21.72
N VAL A 129 -20.92 -7.84 23.00
CA VAL A 129 -20.36 -6.56 23.48
C VAL A 129 -19.13 -6.82 24.33
N LEU A 130 -17.99 -6.27 23.93
CA LEU A 130 -16.74 -6.31 24.68
C LEU A 130 -16.59 -5.05 25.51
N VAL A 131 -16.33 -5.20 26.81
CA VAL A 131 -16.11 -4.11 27.75
C VAL A 131 -14.72 -4.22 28.37
N GLN A 132 -13.94 -3.15 28.27
CA GLN A 132 -12.57 -3.09 28.81
C GLN A 132 -12.30 -1.72 29.46
N PRO A 133 -11.32 -1.58 30.36
CA PRO A 133 -10.87 -0.27 30.81
C PRO A 133 -10.35 0.55 29.64
N GLN A 134 -10.65 1.84 29.63
CA GLN A 134 -10.03 2.77 28.70
C GLN A 134 -8.57 2.95 29.06
N LEU A 135 -7.70 2.74 28.09
CA LEU A 135 -6.27 2.91 28.26
C LEU A 135 -5.86 4.36 27.97
N ASP A 136 -5.16 4.98 28.91
CA ASP A 136 -4.47 6.24 28.65
C ASP A 136 -3.13 5.92 27.94
N ALA A 137 -3.18 5.97 26.63
CA ALA A 137 -2.07 5.59 25.77
C ALA A 137 -1.13 6.77 25.51
N VAL A 138 0.17 6.58 25.78
CA VAL A 138 1.23 7.54 25.44
C VAL A 138 1.64 7.40 23.98
N SER A 139 1.66 6.17 23.47
CA SER A 139 1.86 5.87 22.05
C SER A 139 1.09 4.62 21.68
N GLY A 140 0.63 4.55 20.44
CA GLY A 140 -0.12 3.42 19.93
C GLY A 140 -0.02 3.32 18.43
N GLY A 141 -0.60 2.27 17.86
CA GLY A 141 -0.56 2.08 16.41
C GLY A 141 -0.99 0.71 15.98
N VAL A 142 -0.64 0.39 14.74
CA VAL A 142 -0.91 -0.88 14.08
C VAL A 142 0.41 -1.55 13.73
N MET A 143 0.47 -2.86 13.91
CA MET A 143 1.62 -3.69 13.61
C MET A 143 1.22 -4.89 12.76
N PHE A 144 1.87 -5.06 11.61
CA PHE A 144 1.74 -6.24 10.77
C PHE A 144 2.88 -7.21 11.02
N GLY A 145 2.56 -8.45 11.39
CA GLY A 145 3.53 -9.53 11.62
C GLY A 145 4.22 -10.04 10.35
N ALA A 146 3.84 -9.52 9.20
CA ALA A 146 4.47 -9.66 7.88
C ALA A 146 4.27 -8.37 7.11
N ASP A 147 5.10 -8.10 6.10
CA ASP A 147 4.89 -6.94 5.22
C ASP A 147 3.70 -7.22 4.28
N PRO A 148 2.58 -6.49 4.39
CA PRO A 148 1.40 -6.75 3.57
C PRO A 148 1.59 -6.34 2.11
N VAL A 149 2.55 -5.45 1.81
CA VAL A 149 2.78 -4.93 0.46
C VAL A 149 3.62 -5.89 -0.38
N ASP A 150 4.73 -6.37 0.16
CA ASP A 150 5.64 -7.27 -0.57
C ASP A 150 5.55 -8.75 -0.12
N GLY A 151 4.62 -9.09 0.76
CA GLY A 151 4.35 -10.45 1.26
C GLY A 151 5.50 -11.05 2.10
N ARG A 152 6.43 -10.22 2.57
CA ARG A 152 7.61 -10.67 3.30
C ARG A 152 7.28 -11.03 4.75
N THR A 153 7.38 -12.31 5.07
CA THR A 153 7.14 -12.83 6.43
C THR A 153 8.38 -12.74 7.34
N ASP A 154 9.53 -12.29 6.83
CA ASP A 154 10.76 -12.10 7.62
C ASP A 154 10.88 -10.70 8.24
N ARG A 155 9.84 -9.89 8.10
CA ARG A 155 9.75 -8.51 8.58
C ARG A 155 8.50 -8.30 9.43
N VAL A 156 8.56 -7.26 10.26
CA VAL A 156 7.43 -6.69 10.98
C VAL A 156 7.34 -5.23 10.56
N VAL A 157 6.15 -4.78 10.16
CA VAL A 157 5.88 -3.40 9.78
C VAL A 157 5.02 -2.77 10.87
N VAL A 158 5.42 -1.61 11.37
CA VAL A 158 4.72 -0.89 12.43
C VAL A 158 4.40 0.51 11.92
N SER A 159 3.18 0.97 12.13
CA SER A 159 2.79 2.37 12.00
C SER A 159 2.34 2.88 13.35
N ALA A 160 2.96 3.93 13.88
CA ALA A 160 2.73 4.39 15.24
C ALA A 160 2.53 5.91 15.33
N VAL A 161 1.70 6.31 16.29
CA VAL A 161 1.40 7.70 16.63
C VAL A 161 1.63 7.95 18.13
N ARG A 162 1.72 9.20 18.53
CA ARG A 162 1.58 9.59 19.93
C ARG A 162 0.11 9.50 20.33
N GLY A 163 -0.19 9.00 21.53
CA GLY A 163 -1.54 8.72 21.97
C GLY A 163 -2.06 7.34 21.54
N GLY A 164 -3.38 7.18 21.48
CA GLY A 164 -4.02 5.90 21.15
C GLY A 164 -4.04 5.59 19.64
N PRO A 165 -4.20 4.32 19.24
CA PRO A 165 -4.22 3.92 17.84
C PRO A 165 -5.45 4.41 17.06
N HIS A 166 -6.49 4.90 17.73
CA HIS A 166 -7.77 5.30 17.13
C HIS A 166 -7.61 6.41 16.07
N THR A 167 -6.73 7.38 16.30
CA THR A 167 -6.45 8.46 15.33
C THR A 167 -5.79 7.95 14.05
N LEU A 168 -4.95 6.93 14.16
CA LEU A 168 -4.34 6.28 13.01
C LEU A 168 -5.36 5.41 12.25
N VAL A 169 -6.14 4.61 12.97
CA VAL A 169 -7.16 3.71 12.38
C VAL A 169 -8.30 4.52 11.77
N GLY A 170 -8.65 5.65 12.36
CA GLY A 170 -9.65 6.61 11.83
C GLY A 170 -9.17 7.43 10.64
N GLY A 171 -7.87 7.39 10.30
CA GLY A 171 -7.29 8.20 9.22
C GLY A 171 -7.12 9.68 9.57
N GLU A 172 -7.18 10.03 10.85
CA GLU A 172 -7.03 11.42 11.34
C GLU A 172 -5.56 11.84 11.46
N ALA A 173 -4.63 10.88 11.53
CA ALA A 173 -3.21 11.13 11.66
C ALA A 173 -2.38 10.15 10.82
N ASP A 174 -1.33 10.66 10.19
CA ASP A 174 -0.32 9.84 9.54
C ASP A 174 0.64 9.26 10.59
N GLY A 175 0.78 7.94 10.60
CA GLY A 175 1.67 7.26 11.53
C GLY A 175 3.13 7.24 11.06
N THR A 176 4.06 7.34 12.00
CA THR A 176 5.47 7.06 11.72
C THR A 176 5.66 5.58 11.40
N ARG A 177 6.17 5.29 10.20
CA ARG A 177 6.39 3.92 9.73
C ARG A 177 7.74 3.39 10.16
N TYR A 178 7.76 2.13 10.66
CA TYR A 178 8.97 1.38 11.00
C TYR A 178 8.94 0.02 10.33
N VAL A 179 10.07 -0.42 9.80
CA VAL A 179 10.28 -1.79 9.31
C VAL A 179 11.34 -2.46 10.15
N LEU A 180 10.99 -3.59 10.75
CA LEU A 180 11.85 -4.34 11.65
C LEU A 180 12.16 -5.73 11.08
N THR A 181 13.31 -6.28 11.46
CA THR A 181 13.51 -7.73 11.36
C THR A 181 12.63 -8.45 12.39
N ARG A 182 12.35 -9.74 12.22
CA ARG A 182 11.65 -10.57 13.25
C ARG A 182 12.32 -10.55 14.63
N ARG A 183 13.57 -10.13 14.73
CA ARG A 183 14.32 -10.00 15.99
C ARG A 183 14.28 -8.57 16.56
N GLY A 184 13.50 -7.68 15.96
CA GLY A 184 13.32 -6.29 16.42
C GLY A 184 14.41 -5.32 16.00
N ARG A 185 15.35 -5.70 15.12
CA ARG A 185 16.34 -4.75 14.57
C ARG A 185 15.66 -3.84 13.56
N LEU A 186 15.76 -2.53 13.74
CA LEU A 186 15.26 -1.51 12.83
C LEU A 186 15.97 -1.62 11.45
N ILE A 187 15.21 -1.68 10.38
CA ILE A 187 15.67 -1.67 8.99
C ILE A 187 15.40 -0.30 8.37
N GLU A 188 14.20 0.27 8.63
CA GLU A 188 13.70 1.53 8.10
C GLU A 188 12.82 2.19 9.15
N GLY A 189 12.88 3.50 9.29
CA GLY A 189 12.05 4.28 10.19
C GLY A 189 12.84 5.37 10.90
N ASP A 190 12.10 6.33 11.46
CA ASP A 190 12.66 7.47 12.18
C ASP A 190 13.07 7.08 13.60
N ALA A 191 14.30 7.41 13.98
CA ALA A 191 14.83 7.17 15.33
C ALA A 191 14.21 8.09 16.39
N ASP A 192 13.72 9.27 15.99
CA ASP A 192 13.13 10.30 16.86
C ASP A 192 11.58 10.22 16.87
N GLY A 193 11.03 9.18 16.25
CA GLY A 193 9.59 8.93 16.20
C GLY A 193 8.97 8.55 17.55
N PRO A 194 7.67 8.24 17.59
CA PRO A 194 6.90 7.98 18.81
C PRO A 194 7.33 6.72 19.59
N LEU A 195 8.15 5.84 19.01
CA LEU A 195 8.55 4.56 19.61
C LEU A 195 10.07 4.49 19.80
N SER A 196 10.49 4.16 21.02
CA SER A 196 11.88 3.84 21.35
C SER A 196 12.32 2.50 20.76
N ARG A 197 13.62 2.28 20.63
CA ARG A 197 14.19 0.99 20.17
C ARG A 197 13.80 -0.19 21.07
N PHE A 198 13.60 0.03 22.36
CA PHE A 198 13.14 -1.01 23.28
C PHE A 198 11.71 -1.41 22.96
N GLN A 199 10.80 -0.45 22.78
CA GLN A 199 9.42 -0.69 22.39
C GLN A 199 9.31 -1.41 21.03
N LEU A 200 10.13 -1.02 20.05
CA LEU A 200 10.19 -1.72 18.77
C LEU A 200 10.60 -3.20 18.89
N CYS A 201 11.55 -3.49 19.81
CA CYS A 201 11.92 -4.88 20.13
C CYS A 201 10.78 -5.64 20.82
N GLU A 202 10.02 -4.99 21.70
CA GLU A 202 8.86 -5.61 22.36
C GLU A 202 7.75 -5.93 21.34
N LEU A 203 7.47 -5.02 20.42
CA LEU A 203 6.52 -5.25 19.33
C LEU A 203 6.93 -6.43 18.45
N ALA A 204 8.20 -6.54 18.08
CA ALA A 204 8.67 -7.69 17.31
C ALA A 204 8.51 -9.02 18.08
N ARG A 205 8.71 -9.02 19.40
CA ARG A 205 8.44 -10.19 20.25
C ARG A 205 6.95 -10.50 20.33
N LEU A 206 6.10 -9.45 20.46
CA LEU A 206 4.65 -9.60 20.45
C LEU A 206 4.18 -10.22 19.12
N ALA A 207 4.66 -9.71 17.98
CA ALA A 207 4.34 -10.26 16.66
C ALA A 207 4.69 -11.75 16.53
N ALA A 208 5.87 -12.15 17.04
CA ALA A 208 6.31 -13.55 17.02
C ALA A 208 5.43 -14.46 17.93
N ARG A 209 5.05 -13.95 19.10
CA ARG A 209 4.17 -14.67 20.03
C ARG A 209 2.74 -14.78 19.49
N ALA A 210 2.19 -13.69 18.96
CA ALA A 210 0.86 -13.67 18.33
C ALA A 210 0.81 -14.64 17.14
N ALA A 211 1.82 -14.62 16.25
CA ALA A 211 1.90 -15.56 15.15
C ALA A 211 1.92 -17.04 15.60
N LYS A 212 2.52 -17.35 16.76
CA LYS A 212 2.51 -18.71 17.33
C LYS A 212 1.12 -19.09 17.88
N VAL A 213 0.42 -18.16 18.51
CA VAL A 213 -0.92 -18.38 19.10
C VAL A 213 -1.98 -18.58 18.02
N PHE A 214 -1.91 -17.75 16.95
CA PHE A 214 -2.93 -17.73 15.90
C PHE A 214 -2.56 -18.51 14.64
N GLY A 215 -1.39 -19.12 14.59
CA GLY A 215 -0.95 -19.97 13.47
C GLY A 215 -0.45 -19.21 12.23
N GLY A 216 -0.26 -17.89 12.30
CA GLY A 216 0.22 -17.07 11.19
C GLY A 216 0.41 -15.60 11.57
N PRO A 217 0.96 -14.79 10.67
CA PRO A 217 1.14 -13.34 10.89
C PRO A 217 -0.18 -12.67 11.24
N GLN A 218 -0.13 -11.77 12.21
CA GLN A 218 -1.29 -11.01 12.68
C GLN A 218 -1.13 -9.52 12.34
N ASP A 219 -2.25 -8.89 12.07
CA ASP A 219 -2.49 -7.45 12.14
C ASP A 219 -2.92 -7.16 13.57
N VAL A 220 -2.14 -6.34 14.27
CA VAL A 220 -2.29 -6.10 15.72
C VAL A 220 -2.42 -4.60 15.97
N GLU A 221 -3.50 -4.20 16.64
CA GLU A 221 -3.57 -2.90 17.28
C GLU A 221 -2.90 -2.97 18.64
N PHE A 222 -2.05 -2.02 18.94
CA PHE A 222 -1.30 -1.97 20.20
C PHE A 222 -1.26 -0.57 20.79
N ALA A 223 -0.98 -0.50 22.07
CA ALA A 223 -0.63 0.76 22.73
C ALA A 223 0.36 0.54 23.88
N PHE A 224 1.10 1.60 24.19
CA PHE A 224 1.93 1.70 25.40
C PHE A 224 1.30 2.71 26.36
N ASP A 225 1.15 2.32 27.63
CA ASP A 225 0.68 3.21 28.68
C ASP A 225 1.80 4.10 29.24
N ALA A 226 1.45 4.97 30.20
CA ALA A 226 2.38 5.90 30.84
C ALA A 226 3.49 5.19 31.63
N SER A 227 3.31 3.93 32.02
CA SER A 227 4.34 3.10 32.65
C SER A 227 5.30 2.47 31.66
N GLY A 228 5.03 2.61 30.36
CA GLY A 228 5.76 1.97 29.26
C GLY A 228 5.36 0.52 29.01
N ARG A 229 4.25 0.04 29.61
CA ARG A 229 3.76 -1.32 29.40
C ARG A 229 3.02 -1.42 28.08
N LEU A 230 3.35 -2.47 27.31
CA LEU A 230 2.70 -2.81 26.06
C LEU A 230 1.36 -3.52 26.29
N TRP A 231 0.34 -3.12 25.52
CA TRP A 231 -0.97 -3.72 25.49
C TRP A 231 -1.36 -4.11 24.07
N LEU A 232 -1.94 -5.29 23.92
CA LEU A 232 -2.58 -5.77 22.70
C LEU A 232 -4.07 -5.42 22.78
N LEU A 233 -4.54 -4.57 21.85
CA LEU A 233 -5.91 -4.06 21.83
C LEU A 233 -6.81 -4.79 20.82
N GLN A 234 -6.22 -5.32 19.75
CA GLN A 234 -6.89 -6.15 18.75
C GLN A 234 -5.87 -7.02 18.04
N SER A 235 -6.28 -8.21 17.60
CA SER A 235 -5.48 -9.11 16.76
C SER A 235 -6.37 -9.79 15.73
N ARG A 236 -5.99 -9.71 14.46
CA ARG A 236 -6.67 -10.41 13.36
C ARG A 236 -5.65 -11.01 12.39
N PRO A 237 -5.99 -12.07 11.67
CA PRO A 237 -5.09 -12.62 10.66
C PRO A 237 -4.80 -11.62 9.56
N VAL A 238 -3.55 -11.55 9.08
CA VAL A 238 -3.22 -10.82 7.86
C VAL A 238 -3.72 -11.65 6.67
N THR A 239 -4.88 -11.29 6.12
CA THR A 239 -5.54 -12.04 5.03
C THR A 239 -5.01 -11.69 3.64
N ALA A 240 -4.46 -10.50 3.46
CA ALA A 240 -3.98 -9.98 2.19
C ALA A 240 -2.45 -10.15 2.01
N LEU A 241 -1.87 -11.25 2.48
CA LEU A 241 -0.49 -11.56 2.15
C LEU A 241 -0.42 -12.01 0.70
N ALA A 242 0.19 -11.20 -0.16
CA ALA A 242 0.60 -11.66 -1.46
C ALA A 242 1.48 -12.91 -1.29
N PRO A 243 1.20 -14.02 -1.98
CA PRO A 243 2.06 -15.21 -1.89
C PRO A 243 3.50 -14.77 -2.23
N PRO A 244 4.51 -15.20 -1.45
CA PRO A 244 5.88 -14.80 -1.69
C PRO A 244 6.26 -15.21 -3.11
N ALA A 245 6.62 -14.23 -3.94
CA ALA A 245 6.99 -14.48 -5.32
C ALA A 245 8.10 -15.54 -5.35
N PRO A 246 7.96 -16.63 -6.13
CA PRO A 246 8.98 -17.65 -6.24
C PRO A 246 10.35 -17.01 -6.45
N ARG A 247 11.40 -17.54 -5.85
CA ARG A 247 12.76 -16.94 -5.89
C ARG A 247 13.27 -16.61 -7.29
N ARG A 248 12.72 -17.27 -8.32
CA ARG A 248 13.06 -17.07 -9.74
C ARG A 248 11.99 -16.33 -10.53
N ALA A 249 10.84 -15.98 -9.93
CA ALA A 249 9.79 -15.25 -10.63
C ALA A 249 10.25 -13.84 -11.00
N THR A 250 9.82 -13.39 -12.17
CA THR A 250 9.87 -11.99 -12.56
C THR A 250 8.76 -11.25 -11.83
N LEU A 251 9.09 -10.15 -11.19
CA LEU A 251 8.10 -9.28 -10.53
C LEU A 251 7.66 -8.23 -11.56
N LEU A 252 6.47 -8.40 -12.10
CA LEU A 252 5.87 -7.46 -13.03
C LEU A 252 4.91 -6.54 -12.31
N GLY A 253 4.90 -5.30 -12.69
CA GLY A 253 3.98 -4.29 -12.17
C GLY A 253 3.88 -3.09 -13.11
N PRO A 254 2.94 -2.17 -12.86
CA PRO A 254 2.73 -1.02 -13.73
C PRO A 254 3.98 -0.14 -13.85
N GLY A 255 4.66 0.15 -12.74
CA GLY A 255 5.86 1.01 -12.75
C GLY A 255 5.66 2.30 -13.55
N PRO A 256 6.74 2.95 -14.01
CA PRO A 256 6.65 4.16 -14.84
C PRO A 256 5.92 3.95 -16.16
N VAL A 257 5.85 2.70 -16.65
CA VAL A 257 5.20 2.38 -17.94
C VAL A 257 3.70 2.67 -17.94
N ALA A 258 3.05 2.59 -16.76
CA ALA A 258 1.63 2.89 -16.64
C ALA A 258 1.32 4.40 -16.75
N GLU A 259 2.30 5.27 -16.57
CA GLU A 259 2.13 6.71 -16.79
C GLU A 259 2.03 7.01 -18.29
N THR A 260 2.78 6.27 -19.10
CA THR A 260 2.78 6.42 -20.56
C THR A 260 1.60 5.64 -21.20
N LEU A 261 1.31 4.44 -20.69
CA LEU A 261 0.31 3.51 -21.23
C LEU A 261 -0.64 3.05 -20.13
N PRO A 262 -1.57 3.91 -19.68
CA PRO A 262 -2.43 3.62 -18.52
C PRO A 262 -3.56 2.62 -18.82
N ASP A 263 -3.99 2.53 -20.08
CA ASP A 263 -5.14 1.76 -20.51
C ASP A 263 -4.80 0.35 -21.03
N ALA A 264 -5.83 -0.43 -21.30
CA ALA A 264 -5.67 -1.71 -21.97
C ALA A 264 -5.33 -1.48 -23.44
N LEU A 265 -4.31 -2.18 -23.91
CA LEU A 265 -3.79 -2.07 -25.27
C LEU A 265 -4.43 -3.12 -26.20
N SER A 266 -4.79 -2.73 -27.40
CA SER A 266 -5.09 -3.63 -28.50
C SER A 266 -3.79 -4.30 -29.00
N PRO A 267 -3.88 -5.42 -29.76
CA PRO A 267 -2.69 -6.06 -30.32
C PRO A 267 -1.87 -5.14 -31.22
N LEU A 268 -2.50 -4.20 -31.92
CA LEU A 268 -1.81 -3.24 -32.77
C LEU A 268 -1.06 -2.21 -31.93
N GLU A 269 -1.66 -1.73 -30.85
CA GLU A 269 -1.03 -0.80 -29.92
C GLU A 269 0.14 -1.43 -29.16
N GLU A 270 0.04 -2.71 -28.80
CA GLU A 270 1.16 -3.45 -28.23
C GLU A 270 2.36 -3.46 -29.18
N ASP A 271 2.12 -3.67 -30.47
CA ASP A 271 3.18 -3.71 -31.48
C ASP A 271 3.75 -2.31 -31.79
N LEU A 272 2.90 -1.29 -31.85
CA LEU A 272 3.31 0.07 -32.23
C LEU A 272 4.02 0.81 -31.08
N TRP A 273 3.60 0.60 -29.83
CA TRP A 273 4.12 1.39 -28.70
C TRP A 273 4.86 0.57 -27.66
N LEU A 274 4.31 -0.59 -27.25
CA LEU A 274 4.91 -1.38 -26.19
C LEU A 274 6.23 -2.04 -26.63
N ALA A 275 6.26 -2.56 -27.84
CA ALA A 275 7.48 -3.19 -28.37
C ALA A 275 8.65 -2.20 -28.56
N PRO A 276 8.45 -0.99 -29.13
CA PRO A 276 9.49 0.04 -29.16
C PRO A 276 9.95 0.48 -27.77
N LEU A 277 9.02 0.66 -26.82
CA LEU A 277 9.34 1.02 -25.44
C LEU A 277 10.22 -0.05 -24.77
N ASP A 278 9.86 -1.35 -24.89
CA ASP A 278 10.70 -2.43 -24.38
C ASP A 278 12.10 -2.42 -25.01
N HIS A 279 12.17 -2.20 -26.33
CA HIS A 279 13.45 -2.16 -27.04
C HIS A 279 14.33 -1.02 -26.54
N GLY A 280 13.80 0.20 -26.45
CA GLY A 280 14.51 1.38 -25.98
C GLY A 280 15.02 1.24 -24.55
N VAL A 281 14.15 0.87 -23.62
CA VAL A 281 14.51 0.63 -22.21
C VAL A 281 15.54 -0.49 -22.07
N SER A 282 15.40 -1.56 -22.84
CA SER A 282 16.34 -2.69 -22.84
C SER A 282 17.71 -2.28 -23.35
N GLU A 283 17.81 -1.50 -24.42
CA GLU A 283 19.09 -0.99 -24.94
C GLU A 283 19.73 0.02 -23.97
N ALA A 284 18.94 0.87 -23.31
CA ALA A 284 19.44 1.76 -22.26
C ALA A 284 20.07 0.97 -21.10
N LEU A 285 19.39 -0.05 -20.58
CA LEU A 285 19.91 -0.94 -19.53
C LEU A 285 21.17 -1.71 -19.96
N ALA A 286 21.26 -2.10 -21.24
CA ALA A 286 22.44 -2.74 -21.80
C ALA A 286 23.62 -1.76 -21.93
N THR A 287 23.36 -0.54 -22.37
CA THR A 287 24.36 0.51 -22.59
C THR A 287 25.01 0.92 -21.28
N VAL A 288 24.27 1.13 -20.21
CA VAL A 288 24.84 1.37 -18.88
C VAL A 288 25.47 0.11 -18.26
N GLY A 289 25.23 -1.07 -18.82
CA GLY A 289 25.76 -2.34 -18.33
C GLY A 289 25.00 -2.91 -17.11
N ALA A 290 23.80 -2.39 -16.82
CA ALA A 290 22.97 -2.87 -15.71
C ALA A 290 22.50 -4.32 -15.96
N VAL A 291 22.12 -4.65 -17.20
CA VAL A 291 21.66 -5.98 -17.61
C VAL A 291 22.42 -6.41 -18.87
N SER A 292 22.74 -7.70 -19.01
CA SER A 292 23.39 -8.20 -20.23
C SER A 292 22.39 -8.33 -21.37
N ARG A 293 22.81 -8.03 -22.62
CA ARG A 293 21.95 -8.19 -23.81
C ARG A 293 21.40 -9.62 -23.96
N ARG A 294 22.13 -10.64 -23.50
CA ARG A 294 21.66 -12.03 -23.51
C ARG A 294 20.48 -12.25 -22.55
N ALA A 295 20.49 -11.59 -21.39
CA ALA A 295 19.41 -11.68 -20.43
C ALA A 295 18.15 -10.91 -20.90
N LEU A 296 18.32 -9.77 -21.57
CA LEU A 296 17.26 -8.98 -22.18
C LEU A 296 16.54 -9.73 -23.31
N ARG A 297 17.32 -10.37 -24.20
CA ARG A 297 16.76 -11.22 -25.27
C ARG A 297 15.94 -12.41 -24.78
N ARG A 298 16.20 -12.92 -23.57
CA ARG A 298 15.45 -14.05 -22.97
C ARG A 298 14.17 -13.66 -22.28
N SER A 299 14.09 -12.42 -21.83
CA SER A 299 12.96 -11.91 -21.08
C SER A 299 12.89 -10.41 -21.30
N PRO A 300 11.87 -9.89 -21.96
CA PRO A 300 11.68 -8.46 -22.14
C PRO A 300 11.55 -7.74 -20.79
N THR A 301 11.94 -6.47 -20.74
CA THR A 301 11.83 -5.63 -19.54
C THR A 301 10.42 -5.08 -19.38
N VAL A 302 9.80 -4.72 -20.52
CA VAL A 302 8.41 -4.30 -20.61
C VAL A 302 7.63 -5.32 -21.42
N ARG A 303 6.40 -5.61 -21.04
CA ARG A 303 5.52 -6.56 -21.74
C ARG A 303 4.06 -6.31 -21.43
N SER A 304 3.18 -6.88 -22.23
CA SER A 304 1.73 -6.95 -21.93
C SER A 304 1.41 -8.08 -20.94
N VAL A 305 0.53 -7.79 -19.99
CA VAL A 305 -0.07 -8.76 -19.06
C VAL A 305 -1.57 -8.49 -18.99
N GLY A 306 -2.36 -9.38 -19.55
CA GLY A 306 -3.81 -9.19 -19.61
C GLY A 306 -4.22 -7.93 -20.39
N GLY A 307 -3.50 -7.62 -21.48
CA GLY A 307 -3.73 -6.43 -22.29
C GLY A 307 -3.20 -5.13 -21.70
N ARG A 308 -2.55 -5.13 -20.52
CA ARG A 308 -1.99 -3.92 -19.90
C ARG A 308 -0.48 -3.95 -19.89
N ALA A 309 0.13 -2.78 -20.07
CA ALA A 309 1.58 -2.62 -20.00
C ALA A 309 2.10 -2.91 -18.59
N ALA A 310 3.14 -3.70 -18.49
CA ALA A 310 3.79 -4.06 -17.24
C ALA A 310 5.31 -4.15 -17.42
N ALA A 311 6.06 -3.73 -16.41
CA ALA A 311 7.51 -3.72 -16.40
C ALA A 311 8.10 -4.66 -15.34
N ASP A 312 9.32 -5.18 -15.58
CA ASP A 312 10.10 -5.88 -14.56
C ASP A 312 10.64 -4.88 -13.53
N LEU A 313 9.89 -4.74 -12.43
CA LEU A 313 10.18 -3.78 -11.36
C LEU A 313 11.57 -3.94 -10.75
N ARG A 314 12.15 -5.15 -10.76
CA ARG A 314 13.50 -5.39 -10.24
C ARG A 314 14.58 -4.88 -11.19
N ARG A 315 14.34 -4.93 -12.49
CA ARG A 315 15.26 -4.40 -13.49
C ARG A 315 15.27 -2.88 -13.52
N LEU A 316 14.10 -2.28 -13.30
CA LEU A 316 13.93 -0.83 -13.22
C LEU A 316 14.34 -0.26 -11.85
N GLY A 317 14.73 -1.11 -10.89
CA GLY A 317 15.12 -0.64 -9.54
C GLY A 317 13.94 -0.30 -8.62
N ALA A 318 12.70 -0.41 -9.09
CA ALA A 318 11.48 -0.12 -8.33
C ALA A 318 11.13 -1.23 -7.31
N ALA A 319 11.85 -2.34 -7.30
CA ALA A 319 11.70 -3.40 -6.31
C ALA A 319 13.06 -3.90 -5.81
N PRO A 320 13.15 -4.30 -4.52
CA PRO A 320 14.41 -4.75 -3.93
C PRO A 320 14.98 -5.96 -4.70
N GLY A 321 16.28 -5.91 -4.95
CA GLY A 321 17.02 -6.98 -5.62
C GLY A 321 16.96 -8.29 -4.84
N ARG A 322 17.13 -9.42 -5.52
CA ARG A 322 17.13 -10.76 -4.91
C ARG A 322 18.19 -10.87 -3.81
N PRO A 323 17.83 -11.27 -2.59
CA PRO A 323 18.82 -11.50 -1.53
C PRO A 323 19.72 -12.68 -1.91
N SER A 324 21.03 -12.47 -1.93
CA SER A 324 22.02 -13.53 -2.17
C SER A 324 23.09 -13.48 -1.08
N ARG A 325 23.21 -14.55 -0.29
CA ARG A 325 24.26 -14.69 0.72
C ARG A 325 25.68 -14.79 0.13
N LEU A 326 25.79 -15.23 -1.13
CA LEU A 326 27.06 -15.34 -1.86
C LEU A 326 27.56 -14.00 -2.42
N ARG A 327 26.77 -12.93 -2.32
CA ARG A 327 27.11 -11.61 -2.86
C ARG A 327 28.29 -10.94 -2.14
N LEU A 328 28.55 -11.31 -0.89
CA LEU A 328 29.66 -10.80 -0.07
C LEU A 328 31.01 -11.40 -0.45
N LEU A 329 31.04 -12.59 -1.07
CA LEU A 329 32.27 -13.33 -1.42
C LEU A 329 32.65 -13.19 -2.89
N ASN A 330 31.82 -12.55 -3.74
CA ASN A 330 32.05 -12.43 -5.16
C ASN A 330 32.51 -11.00 -5.51
N PRO A 331 33.76 -10.76 -5.97
CA PRO A 331 34.25 -9.43 -6.33
C PRO A 331 33.64 -8.89 -7.63
N VAL A 332 33.02 -9.73 -8.47
CA VAL A 332 32.41 -9.37 -9.76
C VAL A 332 31.40 -8.23 -9.64
N PRO A 333 30.53 -8.14 -8.60
CA PRO A 333 29.63 -7.01 -8.45
C PRO A 333 30.33 -5.67 -8.22
N ALA A 334 31.49 -5.63 -7.55
CA ALA A 334 32.23 -4.40 -7.29
C ALA A 334 32.89 -3.87 -8.58
N VAL A 335 33.53 -4.73 -9.32
CA VAL A 335 34.14 -4.41 -10.66
C VAL A 335 33.04 -3.96 -11.63
N ARG A 336 31.88 -4.61 -11.60
CA ARG A 336 30.76 -4.26 -12.46
C ARG A 336 30.17 -2.89 -12.08
N ARG A 337 30.11 -2.53 -10.80
CA ARG A 337 29.69 -1.20 -10.35
C ARG A 337 30.63 -0.11 -10.81
N LEU A 338 31.95 -0.31 -10.74
CA LEU A 338 32.94 0.64 -11.24
C LEU A 338 32.81 0.83 -12.75
N SER A 339 32.64 -0.26 -13.51
CA SER A 339 32.43 -0.21 -14.97
C SER A 339 31.12 0.51 -15.32
N VAL A 340 30.02 0.31 -14.54
CA VAL A 340 28.76 1.02 -14.71
C VAL A 340 28.95 2.50 -14.39
N ALA A 341 29.58 2.84 -13.26
CA ALA A 341 29.83 4.23 -12.87
C ALA A 341 30.65 5.00 -13.91
N TRP A 342 31.67 4.38 -14.48
CA TRP A 342 32.46 5.00 -15.54
C TRP A 342 31.63 5.24 -16.81
N ARG A 343 30.82 4.25 -17.25
CA ARG A 343 29.92 4.41 -18.41
C ARG A 343 28.90 5.50 -18.20
N VAL A 344 28.30 5.54 -17.01
CA VAL A 344 27.33 6.57 -16.60
C VAL A 344 27.97 7.95 -16.67
N GLY A 345 29.18 8.12 -16.10
CA GLY A 345 29.89 9.40 -16.15
C GLY A 345 30.16 9.88 -17.58
N ARG A 346 30.56 8.97 -18.48
CA ARG A 346 30.77 9.28 -19.89
C ARG A 346 29.45 9.65 -20.60
N LEU A 347 28.41 8.85 -20.41
CA LEU A 347 27.10 9.08 -21.02
C LEU A 347 26.49 10.40 -20.56
N ARG A 348 26.67 10.82 -19.29
CA ARG A 348 26.21 12.14 -18.82
C ARG A 348 26.72 13.29 -19.67
N VAL A 349 27.95 13.21 -20.15
CA VAL A 349 28.58 14.25 -20.97
C VAL A 349 28.11 14.16 -22.43
N GLU A 350 27.93 12.95 -22.96
CA GLU A 350 27.57 12.72 -24.36
C GLU A 350 26.07 12.84 -24.64
N LEU A 351 25.22 12.58 -23.64
CA LEU A 351 23.76 12.49 -23.79
C LEU A 351 23.09 13.74 -24.34
N PRO A 352 23.42 14.98 -23.91
CA PRO A 352 22.79 16.19 -24.45
C PRO A 352 23.07 16.36 -25.96
N ALA A 353 24.30 16.11 -26.41
CA ALA A 353 24.66 16.20 -27.82
C ALA A 353 23.96 15.11 -28.65
N LEU A 354 23.92 13.88 -28.14
CA LEU A 354 23.23 12.76 -28.78
C LEU A 354 21.72 13.01 -28.88
N ALA A 355 21.10 13.57 -27.84
CA ALA A 355 19.68 13.92 -27.85
C ALA A 355 19.37 15.01 -28.89
N ALA A 356 20.20 16.04 -28.95
CA ALA A 356 20.03 17.13 -29.93
C ALA A 356 20.22 16.62 -31.38
N GLU A 357 21.22 15.78 -31.63
CA GLU A 357 21.45 15.17 -32.94
C GLU A 357 20.29 14.26 -33.36
N THR A 358 19.78 13.45 -32.43
CA THR A 358 18.63 12.56 -32.70
C THR A 358 17.38 13.38 -32.97
N ALA A 359 17.10 14.42 -32.19
CA ALA A 359 15.94 15.29 -32.41
C ALA A 359 16.02 15.97 -33.79
N ALA A 360 17.17 16.54 -34.15
CA ALA A 360 17.36 17.19 -35.46
C ALA A 360 17.19 16.20 -36.63
N ALA A 361 17.65 14.97 -36.48
CA ALA A 361 17.46 13.92 -37.50
C ALA A 361 15.98 13.55 -37.65
N VAL A 362 15.26 13.38 -36.53
CA VAL A 362 13.81 13.09 -36.53
C VAL A 362 13.01 14.24 -37.17
N ASP A 363 13.33 15.49 -36.82
CA ASP A 363 12.66 16.67 -37.40
C ASP A 363 12.91 16.76 -38.94
N ALA A 364 14.11 16.45 -39.38
CA ALA A 364 14.43 16.44 -40.80
C ALA A 364 13.68 15.33 -41.56
N ASP A 365 13.62 14.13 -40.98
CA ASP A 365 12.88 13.00 -41.54
C ASP A 365 11.38 13.30 -41.61
N LEU A 366 10.79 13.87 -40.54
CA LEU A 366 9.38 14.27 -40.51
C LEU A 366 9.07 15.31 -41.56
N ALA A 367 9.95 16.30 -41.75
CA ALA A 367 9.80 17.34 -42.77
C ALA A 367 9.87 16.79 -44.22
N ALA A 368 10.50 15.65 -44.40
CA ALA A 368 10.64 15.00 -45.70
C ALA A 368 9.46 14.07 -46.05
N VAL A 369 8.55 13.77 -45.09
CA VAL A 369 7.38 12.90 -45.33
C VAL A 369 6.38 13.63 -46.24
N PRO A 370 5.99 13.05 -47.40
CA PRO A 370 4.97 13.63 -48.27
C PRO A 370 3.60 13.67 -47.57
N PRO A 371 2.67 14.47 -48.08
CA PRO A 371 1.29 14.46 -47.58
C PRO A 371 0.69 13.04 -47.60
N LEU A 372 -0.05 12.68 -46.56
CA LEU A 372 -0.63 11.33 -46.38
C LEU A 372 -1.37 10.80 -47.60
N ALA A 373 -2.08 11.70 -48.33
CA ALA A 373 -2.82 11.35 -49.53
C ALA A 373 -1.97 10.93 -50.75
N GLU A 374 -0.66 11.23 -50.68
CA GLU A 374 0.30 10.92 -51.75
C GLU A 374 1.09 9.63 -51.50
N LEU A 375 0.99 9.06 -50.27
CA LEU A 375 1.71 7.88 -49.87
C LEU A 375 1.07 6.60 -50.41
N THR A 376 1.89 5.72 -50.95
CA THR A 376 1.48 4.37 -51.31
C THR A 376 1.42 3.45 -50.06
N ASP A 377 0.80 2.29 -50.14
CA ASP A 377 0.81 1.29 -49.06
C ASP A 377 2.24 0.88 -48.63
N GLU A 378 3.16 0.84 -49.60
CA GLU A 378 4.58 0.55 -49.32
C GLU A 378 5.23 1.68 -48.54
N ASP A 379 4.96 2.95 -48.89
CA ASP A 379 5.44 4.13 -48.18
C ASP A 379 4.85 4.21 -46.75
N LEU A 380 3.58 3.87 -46.57
CA LEU A 380 2.94 3.79 -45.25
C LEU A 380 3.58 2.74 -44.37
N LEU A 381 3.86 1.54 -44.90
CA LEU A 381 4.58 0.50 -44.17
C LEU A 381 6.02 0.88 -43.83
N ALA A 382 6.69 1.59 -44.73
CA ALA A 382 8.02 2.12 -44.49
C ALA A 382 8.01 3.17 -43.36
N SER A 383 7.04 4.08 -43.41
CA SER A 383 6.84 5.10 -42.38
C SER A 383 6.53 4.50 -41.00
N LEU A 384 5.69 3.45 -40.93
CA LEU A 384 5.45 2.74 -39.67
C LEU A 384 6.70 2.07 -39.10
N ARG A 385 7.52 1.44 -39.97
CA ARG A 385 8.79 0.84 -39.53
C ARG A 385 9.78 1.88 -39.03
N TRP A 386 9.87 3.00 -39.74
CA TRP A 386 10.69 4.13 -39.33
C TRP A 386 10.20 4.71 -37.99
N ALA A 387 8.90 4.97 -37.83
CA ALA A 387 8.32 5.49 -36.60
C ALA A 387 8.60 4.58 -35.39
N ARG A 388 8.44 3.24 -35.55
CA ARG A 388 8.76 2.27 -34.49
C ARG A 388 10.25 2.28 -34.11
N ALA A 389 11.14 2.39 -35.09
CA ALA A 389 12.59 2.45 -34.81
C ALA A 389 12.97 3.75 -34.11
N THR A 390 12.38 4.85 -34.52
CA THR A 390 12.56 6.19 -33.93
C THR A 390 12.02 6.22 -32.50
N LEU A 391 10.81 5.72 -32.25
CA LEU A 391 10.26 5.60 -30.90
C LEU A 391 11.17 4.77 -29.98
N ALA A 392 11.71 3.66 -30.47
CA ALA A 392 12.64 2.84 -29.68
C ALA A 392 13.93 3.62 -29.33
N ALA A 393 14.46 4.41 -30.25
CA ALA A 393 15.62 5.24 -30.00
C ALA A 393 15.33 6.35 -28.97
N LEU A 394 14.20 7.04 -29.13
CA LEU A 394 13.78 8.10 -28.21
C LEU A 394 13.50 7.57 -26.80
N HIS A 395 12.79 6.45 -26.66
CA HIS A 395 12.59 5.80 -25.35
C HIS A 395 13.92 5.34 -24.72
N GLY A 396 14.89 4.95 -25.52
CA GLY A 396 16.24 4.65 -25.04
C GLY A 396 16.94 5.88 -24.46
N LEU A 397 16.86 7.01 -25.15
CA LEU A 397 17.39 8.30 -24.68
C LEU A 397 16.67 8.80 -23.43
N GLU A 398 15.34 8.71 -23.39
CA GLU A 398 14.53 9.08 -22.24
C GLU A 398 14.89 8.26 -21.00
N ALA A 399 15.00 6.94 -21.13
CA ALA A 399 15.41 6.06 -20.04
C ALA A 399 16.83 6.35 -19.55
N LEU A 400 17.76 6.74 -20.44
CA LEU A 400 19.11 7.18 -20.08
C LEU A 400 19.05 8.54 -19.37
N ALA A 401 18.29 9.51 -19.89
CA ALA A 401 18.15 10.83 -19.30
C ALA A 401 17.56 10.76 -17.88
N GLY A 402 16.47 10.05 -17.68
CA GLY A 402 15.84 9.85 -16.36
C GLY A 402 16.74 9.16 -15.33
N SER A 403 17.75 8.40 -15.80
CA SER A 403 18.72 7.73 -14.92
C SER A 403 19.95 8.58 -14.60
N LEU A 404 20.23 9.63 -15.37
CA LEU A 404 21.52 10.33 -15.39
C LEU A 404 21.42 11.80 -14.99
N LEU A 405 20.24 12.43 -15.09
CA LEU A 405 20.05 13.82 -14.74
C LEU A 405 19.65 13.93 -13.27
N ASP A 406 20.09 15.00 -12.61
CA ASP A 406 19.76 15.25 -11.20
C ASP A 406 18.29 15.70 -11.08
N GLU A 407 17.56 15.20 -10.08
CA GLU A 407 16.12 15.45 -9.88
C GLU A 407 15.79 16.94 -9.71
N ASP A 408 16.70 17.73 -9.15
CA ASP A 408 16.50 19.16 -8.87
C ASP A 408 16.55 20.08 -10.12
N ALA A 409 16.90 19.58 -11.28
CA ALA A 409 17.09 20.37 -12.50
C ALA A 409 16.07 20.10 -13.62
N GLN A 410 15.09 19.24 -13.41
CA GLN A 410 14.23 18.75 -14.48
C GLN A 410 12.91 19.53 -14.58
N VAL A 411 12.81 20.40 -15.57
CA VAL A 411 11.51 20.74 -16.14
C VAL A 411 11.04 19.52 -16.94
N THR A 412 10.04 18.81 -16.46
CA THR A 412 9.52 17.61 -17.15
C THR A 412 8.77 18.02 -18.42
N THR A 413 8.72 17.12 -19.43
CA THR A 413 7.91 17.34 -20.65
C THR A 413 6.45 17.64 -20.30
N ALA A 414 5.89 17.00 -19.29
CA ALA A 414 4.54 17.28 -18.80
C ALA A 414 4.40 18.71 -18.25
N GLN A 415 5.40 19.23 -17.55
CA GLN A 415 5.39 20.63 -17.09
C GLN A 415 5.44 21.61 -18.27
N LEU A 416 6.30 21.37 -19.27
CA LEU A 416 6.34 22.16 -20.49
C LEU A 416 5.01 22.12 -21.23
N ALA A 417 4.41 20.95 -21.36
CA ALA A 417 3.12 20.74 -22.00
C ALA A 417 1.98 21.48 -21.28
N LEU A 418 1.96 21.46 -19.94
CA LEU A 418 0.99 22.21 -19.14
C LEU A 418 1.14 23.72 -19.32
N VAL A 419 2.38 24.22 -19.37
CA VAL A 419 2.64 25.65 -19.61
C VAL A 419 2.19 26.06 -21.01
N ALA A 420 2.50 25.25 -22.03
CA ALA A 420 2.06 25.50 -23.40
C ALA A 420 0.53 25.47 -23.50
N LEU A 421 -0.12 24.44 -22.98
CA LEU A 421 -1.57 24.30 -22.97
C LEU A 421 -2.25 25.49 -22.30
N ARG A 422 -1.76 25.92 -21.13
CA ARG A 422 -2.30 27.08 -20.42
C ARG A 422 -2.20 28.34 -21.27
N ARG A 423 -1.01 28.64 -21.80
CA ARG A 423 -0.76 29.80 -22.64
C ARG A 423 -1.71 29.85 -23.86
N ASP A 424 -1.94 28.73 -24.50
CA ASP A 424 -2.73 28.66 -25.73
C ASP A 424 -4.22 28.66 -25.44
N ARG A 425 -4.68 28.12 -24.31
CA ARG A 425 -6.05 28.30 -23.81
C ARG A 425 -6.34 29.78 -23.47
N GLU A 426 -5.40 30.47 -22.87
CA GLU A 426 -5.52 31.92 -22.59
C GLU A 426 -5.63 32.75 -23.88
N ARG A 427 -5.07 32.24 -25.00
CA ARG A 427 -5.25 32.82 -26.35
C ARG A 427 -6.58 32.50 -27.01
N GLY A 428 -7.41 31.65 -26.36
CA GLY A 428 -8.70 31.22 -26.87
C GLY A 428 -8.60 30.16 -28.00
N TRP A 429 -7.48 29.43 -28.08
CA TRP A 429 -7.31 28.41 -29.10
C TRP A 429 -8.06 27.12 -28.74
N ASP A 430 -8.60 26.45 -29.78
CA ASP A 430 -9.19 25.12 -29.70
C ASP A 430 -8.13 24.00 -29.76
N ASP A 431 -8.52 22.78 -29.41
CA ASP A 431 -7.61 21.63 -29.37
C ASP A 431 -6.88 21.40 -30.70
N PRO A 432 -7.53 21.39 -31.89
CA PRO A 432 -6.84 21.18 -33.14
C PRO A 432 -5.74 22.21 -33.42
N ARG A 433 -5.99 23.45 -33.08
CA ARG A 433 -5.02 24.54 -33.26
C ARG A 433 -3.85 24.43 -32.28
N ILE A 434 -4.13 24.08 -31.03
CA ILE A 434 -3.11 23.86 -29.99
C ILE A 434 -2.20 22.71 -30.40
N LEU A 435 -2.78 21.57 -30.78
CA LEU A 435 -2.02 20.39 -31.21
C LEU A 435 -1.12 20.64 -32.42
N SER A 436 -1.58 21.49 -33.35
CA SER A 436 -0.78 21.86 -34.53
C SER A 436 0.34 22.82 -34.21
N ALA A 437 0.13 23.78 -33.30
CA ALA A 437 1.08 24.83 -32.98
C ALA A 437 2.12 24.40 -31.92
N ASP A 438 1.71 23.62 -30.94
CA ASP A 438 2.52 23.19 -29.80
C ASP A 438 2.36 21.67 -29.56
N PRO A 439 2.94 20.80 -30.38
CA PRO A 439 2.78 19.34 -30.26
C PRO A 439 3.23 18.76 -28.90
N VAL A 440 4.01 19.51 -28.12
CA VAL A 440 4.42 19.10 -26.76
C VAL A 440 3.23 18.79 -25.86
N VAL A 441 2.05 19.37 -26.11
CA VAL A 441 0.82 19.11 -25.34
C VAL A 441 0.31 17.68 -25.48
N LEU A 442 0.74 16.93 -26.51
CA LEU A 442 0.46 15.50 -26.65
C LEU A 442 1.03 14.67 -25.48
N ALA A 443 2.05 15.17 -24.77
CA ALA A 443 2.57 14.53 -23.57
C ALA A 443 1.56 14.47 -22.40
N LEU A 444 0.44 15.19 -22.50
CA LEU A 444 -0.65 15.17 -21.52
C LEU A 444 -1.76 14.17 -21.85
N THR A 445 -1.67 13.50 -22.97
CA THR A 445 -2.67 12.52 -23.43
C THR A 445 -2.00 11.18 -23.69
N PRO A 446 -2.67 10.06 -23.37
CA PRO A 446 -2.16 8.75 -23.76
C PRO A 446 -2.12 8.65 -25.31
N PRO A 447 -1.15 7.92 -25.87
CA PRO A 447 -1.13 7.66 -27.29
C PRO A 447 -2.39 6.90 -27.70
N ALA A 448 -3.01 7.28 -28.83
CA ALA A 448 -4.20 6.65 -29.36
C ALA A 448 -4.06 6.42 -30.87
N ILE A 449 -4.59 5.30 -31.40
CA ILE A 449 -4.64 5.01 -32.84
C ILE A 449 -5.77 5.83 -33.49
N ASP A 450 -6.87 5.99 -32.75
CA ASP A 450 -8.00 6.83 -33.13
C ASP A 450 -7.72 8.31 -32.87
N ALA A 451 -8.71 9.17 -33.07
CA ALA A 451 -8.58 10.59 -32.81
C ALA A 451 -8.01 10.85 -31.40
N PRO A 452 -7.06 11.79 -31.25
CA PRO A 452 -6.47 12.08 -29.97
C PRO A 452 -7.54 12.41 -28.93
N ALA A 453 -7.36 11.93 -27.70
CA ALA A 453 -8.22 12.27 -26.59
C ALA A 453 -8.27 13.79 -26.42
N PRO A 454 -9.40 14.38 -25.98
CA PRO A 454 -9.50 15.81 -25.73
C PRO A 454 -8.44 16.23 -24.72
N LEU A 455 -7.81 17.38 -24.99
CA LEU A 455 -6.80 17.91 -24.07
C LEU A 455 -7.42 18.20 -22.69
N PRO A 456 -6.69 17.98 -21.60
CA PRO A 456 -7.20 18.18 -20.25
C PRO A 456 -7.63 19.62 -20.01
N ALA A 457 -8.65 19.81 -19.19
CA ALA A 457 -9.04 21.13 -18.72
C ALA A 457 -7.91 21.71 -17.84
N VAL A 458 -7.51 22.95 -18.11
CA VAL A 458 -6.55 23.65 -17.26
C VAL A 458 -7.27 24.08 -15.98
N PRO A 459 -6.85 23.68 -14.78
CA PRO A 459 -7.44 24.15 -13.55
C PRO A 459 -7.34 25.68 -13.47
N SER A 460 -8.45 26.37 -13.23
CA SER A 460 -8.42 27.78 -12.87
C SER A 460 -7.68 27.92 -11.54
N VAL A 461 -6.62 28.70 -11.50
CA VAL A 461 -6.00 29.09 -10.23
C VAL A 461 -7.03 29.90 -9.48
N PRO A 462 -7.42 29.55 -8.24
CA PRO A 462 -8.21 30.43 -7.42
C PRO A 462 -7.39 31.71 -7.21
N SER A 463 -8.00 32.84 -7.55
CA SER A 463 -7.47 34.20 -7.38
C SER A 463 -7.25 34.54 -5.92
#